data_da2b20b31bfcd478f7683ef777338f2e
#
_entry.id   da2b20b31bfcd478f7683ef777338f2e
#
_cell.length_a   1.000
_cell.length_b   1.000
_cell.length_c   1.000
_cell.angle_alpha   90.00
_cell.angle_beta   90.00
_cell.angle_gamma   90.00
#
_symmetry.space_group_name_H-M   'P 1'
#
loop_
_entity.id
_entity.type
_entity.pdbx_description
1 polymer ?
#
loop_
_entity_poly.entity_id
_entity_poly.type
_entity_poly.pdbx_seq_one_letter_code
_entity_poly.pdbx_strand_id
1 'polypeptide(L)'
;MAAKPDLPRWPTLHHERLLDGPVCGIDEAGMAPLAGPVVAAAVCLPSKRKPGALRGLNDSKLLRADAREKFFDIIRDIADVGVGMASVAEIDTLNIYHANLLAMQRA
;
A
#
# COMPACT_ATOMS: atom_id res chain seq x y z
N MET A 1 20.25 22.10 -16.32
CA MET A 1 19.54 20.93 -15.81
C MET A 1 18.36 21.38 -14.97
N ALA A 2 17.15 20.98 -15.35
CA ALA A 2 15.98 21.40 -14.59
C ALA A 2 16.02 20.77 -13.17
N ALA A 3 15.76 21.59 -12.15
CA ALA A 3 15.60 21.07 -10.80
C ALA A 3 14.38 20.13 -10.73
N LYS A 4 14.52 19.03 -9.98
CA LYS A 4 13.36 18.18 -9.68
C LYS A 4 12.35 19.00 -8.88
N PRO A 5 11.04 18.88 -9.18
CA PRO A 5 10.07 19.56 -8.34
C PRO A 5 10.17 19.05 -6.90
N ASP A 6 10.01 19.97 -5.94
CA ASP A 6 9.97 19.60 -4.54
C ASP A 6 8.76 18.67 -4.29
N LEU A 7 9.03 17.45 -3.85
CA LEU A 7 7.98 16.52 -3.47
C LEU A 7 7.51 16.85 -2.04
N PRO A 8 6.19 16.68 -1.77
CA PRO A 8 5.71 16.82 -0.41
C PRO A 8 6.48 15.91 0.54
N ARG A 9 6.82 16.41 1.71
CA ARG A 9 7.49 15.61 2.74
C ARG A 9 6.65 14.43 3.21
N TRP A 10 5.34 14.59 3.17
CA TRP A 10 4.38 13.60 3.61
C TRP A 10 3.48 13.19 2.45
N PRO A 11 3.04 11.92 2.39
CA PRO A 11 2.08 11.48 1.40
C PRO A 11 0.79 12.28 1.42
N THR A 12 0.25 12.54 0.26
CA THR A 12 -1.03 13.25 0.07
C THR A 12 -1.97 12.44 -0.80
N LEU A 13 -3.23 12.84 -0.87
CA LEU A 13 -4.23 12.24 -1.75
C LEU A 13 -4.46 13.10 -3.01
N HIS A 14 -3.45 13.87 -3.42
CA HIS A 14 -3.56 14.76 -4.58
C HIS A 14 -3.95 14.02 -5.85
N HIS A 15 -3.29 12.89 -6.14
CA HIS A 15 -3.59 12.10 -7.34
C HIS A 15 -4.98 11.49 -7.31
N GLU A 16 -5.42 11.00 -6.16
CA GLU A 16 -6.75 10.42 -5.97
C GLU A 16 -7.85 11.44 -6.20
N ARG A 17 -7.63 12.70 -5.85
CA ARG A 17 -8.59 13.79 -6.09
C ARG A 17 -8.77 14.13 -7.55
N LEU A 18 -7.83 13.75 -8.42
CA LEU A 18 -7.92 13.97 -9.87
C LEU A 18 -8.79 12.91 -10.57
N LEU A 19 -9.15 11.85 -9.87
CA LEU A 19 -9.94 10.74 -10.40
C LEU A 19 -11.38 10.81 -9.88
N ASP A 20 -12.33 10.45 -10.75
CA ASP A 20 -13.73 10.32 -10.35
C ASP A 20 -13.97 9.01 -9.61
N GLY A 21 -14.93 9.05 -8.67
CA GLY A 21 -15.36 7.86 -7.93
C GLY A 21 -14.36 7.38 -6.88
N PRO A 22 -14.66 6.24 -6.25
CA PRO A 22 -13.79 5.64 -5.25
C PRO A 22 -12.44 5.22 -5.85
N VAL A 23 -11.36 5.43 -5.11
CA VAL A 23 -9.99 5.09 -5.52
C VAL A 23 -9.35 4.23 -4.43
N CYS A 24 -8.78 3.09 -4.84
CA CYS A 24 -7.98 2.23 -3.96
C CYS A 24 -6.50 2.40 -4.27
N GLY A 25 -5.68 2.47 -3.24
CA GLY A 25 -4.25 2.27 -3.34
C GLY A 25 -3.90 0.81 -3.14
N ILE A 26 -2.99 0.28 -3.94
CA ILE A 26 -2.55 -1.12 -3.85
C ILE A 26 -1.03 -1.14 -3.78
N ASP A 27 -0.50 -1.92 -2.84
CA ASP A 27 0.94 -2.15 -2.73
C ASP A 27 1.22 -3.55 -2.17
N GLU A 28 2.44 -4.02 -2.33
CA GLU A 28 2.86 -5.35 -1.92
C GLU A 28 3.89 -5.31 -0.78
N ALA A 29 3.99 -6.44 -0.09
CA ALA A 29 5.05 -6.71 0.87
C ALA A 29 5.57 -8.14 0.68
N GLY A 30 6.83 -8.39 1.01
CA GLY A 30 7.45 -9.71 0.89
C GLY A 30 8.03 -10.00 -0.49
N MET A 31 8.07 -9.01 -1.40
CA MET A 31 8.63 -9.20 -2.73
C MET A 31 10.16 -9.30 -2.73
N ALA A 32 10.83 -8.52 -1.88
CA ALA A 32 12.28 -8.50 -1.80
C ALA A 32 12.87 -9.66 -0.98
N PRO A 33 12.35 -10.04 0.19
CA PRO A 33 12.78 -11.26 0.87
C PRO A 33 12.37 -12.49 0.06
N LEU A 34 13.31 -13.39 -0.17
CA LEU A 34 13.11 -14.60 -0.97
C LEU A 34 12.43 -15.75 -0.21
N ALA A 35 11.95 -15.50 1.00
CA ALA A 35 11.31 -16.50 1.84
C ALA A 35 9.89 -16.08 2.17
N GLY A 36 8.92 -16.95 1.89
CA GLY A 36 7.52 -16.73 2.18
C GLY A 36 6.68 -16.19 1.02
N PRO A 37 5.38 -16.09 1.21
CA PRO A 37 4.46 -15.61 0.17
C PRO A 37 4.59 -14.10 -0.07
N VAL A 38 4.17 -13.67 -1.25
CA VAL A 38 3.93 -12.25 -1.54
C VAL A 38 2.53 -11.90 -1.05
N VAL A 39 2.43 -10.81 -0.33
CA VAL A 39 1.16 -10.27 0.17
C VAL A 39 0.94 -8.89 -0.43
N ALA A 40 -0.23 -8.63 -0.95
CA ALA A 40 -0.65 -7.31 -1.40
C ALA A 40 -1.88 -6.86 -0.62
N ALA A 41 -2.00 -5.57 -0.40
CA ALA A 41 -3.16 -4.98 0.21
C ALA A 41 -3.71 -3.85 -0.67
N ALA A 42 -5.03 -3.81 -0.79
CA ALA A 42 -5.76 -2.72 -1.41
C ALA A 42 -6.49 -1.96 -0.31
N VAL A 43 -6.34 -0.65 -0.28
CA VAL A 43 -6.95 0.22 0.73
C VAL A 43 -7.75 1.32 0.04
N CYS A 44 -9.03 1.41 0.37
CA CYS A 44 -9.91 2.48 -0.10
C CYS A 44 -10.33 3.34 1.09
N LEU A 45 -9.84 4.57 1.15
CA LEU A 45 -10.21 5.51 2.19
C LEU A 45 -11.63 6.05 1.95
N PRO A 46 -12.38 6.38 3.02
CA PRO A 46 -13.77 6.85 2.90
C PRO A 46 -13.87 8.23 2.23
N SER A 47 -12.79 8.97 2.19
CA SER A 47 -12.72 10.30 1.60
C SER A 47 -11.37 10.52 0.93
N LYS A 48 -11.35 11.35 -0.14
CA LYS A 48 -10.11 11.77 -0.80
C LYS A 48 -9.38 12.89 -0.05
N ARG A 49 -9.82 13.21 1.14
CA ARG A 49 -9.09 14.02 2.12
C ARG A 49 -8.36 13.11 3.08
N LYS A 50 -7.10 13.42 3.34
CA LYS A 50 -6.31 12.64 4.31
C LYS A 50 -6.94 12.78 5.70
N PRO A 51 -7.39 11.69 6.34
CA PRO A 51 -7.92 11.75 7.70
C PRO A 51 -6.87 12.26 8.69
N GLY A 52 -7.29 13.07 9.66
CA GLY A 52 -6.40 13.57 10.71
C GLY A 52 -5.73 12.46 11.52
N ALA A 53 -6.43 11.33 11.69
CA ALA A 53 -5.89 10.15 12.36
C ALA A 53 -4.68 9.53 11.65
N LEU A 54 -4.51 9.80 10.35
CA LEU A 54 -3.36 9.32 9.56
C LEU A 54 -2.23 10.35 9.47
N ARG A 55 -2.27 11.39 10.27
CA ARG A 55 -1.18 12.36 10.33
C ARG A 55 0.11 11.67 10.75
N GLY A 56 1.16 11.88 9.98
CA GLY A 56 2.46 11.23 10.19
C GLY A 56 2.64 9.90 9.47
N LEU A 57 1.59 9.38 8.81
CA LEU A 57 1.71 8.19 7.97
C LEU A 57 2.68 8.45 6.83
N ASN A 58 3.57 7.49 6.59
CA ASN A 58 4.54 7.54 5.50
C ASN A 58 4.85 6.12 5.02
N ASP A 59 5.73 5.97 4.04
CA ASP A 59 6.22 4.67 3.59
C ASP A 59 6.60 3.81 4.80
N SER A 60 6.19 2.54 4.79
CA SER A 60 6.43 1.61 5.90
C SER A 60 7.91 1.50 6.28
N LYS A 61 8.81 1.67 5.31
CA LYS A 61 10.26 1.66 5.52
C LYS A 61 10.75 2.86 6.32
N LEU A 62 10.00 3.95 6.34
CA LEU A 62 10.31 5.18 7.07
C LEU A 62 9.66 5.25 8.44
N LEU A 63 8.83 4.27 8.79
CA LEU A 63 8.11 4.21 10.05
C LEU A 63 8.74 3.19 10.99
N ARG A 64 8.73 3.50 12.30
CA ARG A 64 9.07 2.54 13.34
C ARG A 64 7.97 1.49 13.47
N ALA A 65 8.31 0.34 14.04
CA ALA A 65 7.37 -0.77 14.18
C ALA A 65 6.11 -0.40 14.99
N ASP A 66 6.28 0.35 16.07
CA ASP A 66 5.16 0.82 16.89
C ASP A 66 4.24 1.78 16.12
N ALA A 67 4.80 2.66 15.29
CA ALA A 67 4.02 3.54 14.43
C ALA A 67 3.26 2.75 13.36
N ARG A 68 3.89 1.73 12.75
CA ARG A 68 3.21 0.87 11.78
C ARG A 68 2.01 0.14 12.38
N GLU A 69 2.16 -0.41 13.59
CA GLU A 69 1.06 -1.08 14.30
C GLU A 69 -0.09 -0.12 14.61
N LYS A 70 0.22 1.09 15.06
CA LYS A 70 -0.77 2.13 15.33
C LYS A 70 -1.57 2.48 14.08
N PHE A 71 -0.89 2.72 12.96
CA PHE A 71 -1.56 3.05 11.71
C PHE A 71 -2.33 1.86 11.12
N PHE A 72 -1.86 0.65 11.31
CA PHE A 72 -2.57 -0.56 10.92
C PHE A 72 -3.97 -0.61 11.56
N ASP A 73 -4.05 -0.41 12.88
CA ASP A 73 -5.32 -0.41 13.60
C ASP A 73 -6.24 0.73 13.12
N ILE A 74 -5.70 1.94 12.94
CA ILE A 74 -6.47 3.09 12.46
C ILE A 74 -7.02 2.82 11.06
N ILE A 75 -6.21 2.34 10.15
CA ILE A 75 -6.63 2.08 8.76
C ILE A 75 -7.72 1.01 8.72
N ARG A 76 -7.58 -0.06 9.50
CA ARG A 76 -8.63 -1.09 9.59
C ARG A 76 -9.97 -0.54 10.05
N ASP A 77 -9.96 0.45 10.94
CA ASP A 77 -11.18 1.02 11.48
C ASP A 77 -11.88 1.97 10.50
N ILE A 78 -11.13 2.68 9.66
CA ILE A 78 -11.68 3.77 8.83
C ILE A 78 -11.77 3.44 7.34
N ALA A 79 -11.08 2.44 6.85
CA ALA A 79 -10.97 2.14 5.43
C ALA A 79 -11.52 0.77 5.08
N ASP A 80 -11.91 0.61 3.83
CA ASP A 80 -12.13 -0.71 3.23
C ASP A 80 -10.78 -1.30 2.84
N VAL A 81 -10.48 -2.51 3.30
CA VAL A 81 -9.19 -3.17 3.10
C VAL A 81 -9.40 -4.55 2.51
N GLY A 82 -8.74 -4.81 1.39
CA GLY A 82 -8.62 -6.15 0.80
C GLY A 82 -7.18 -6.63 0.89
N VAL A 83 -6.99 -7.91 1.14
CA VAL A 83 -5.66 -8.53 1.18
C VAL A 83 -5.63 -9.73 0.25
N GLY A 84 -4.60 -9.78 -0.58
CA GLY A 84 -4.36 -10.89 -1.50
C GLY A 84 -2.96 -11.47 -1.31
N MET A 85 -2.81 -12.75 -1.59
CA MET A 85 -1.54 -13.44 -1.43
C MET A 85 -1.23 -14.29 -2.67
N ALA A 86 0.06 -14.42 -2.98
CA ALA A 86 0.58 -15.45 -3.84
C ALA A 86 1.51 -16.35 -3.02
N SER A 87 1.28 -17.65 -3.07
CA SER A 87 2.04 -18.62 -2.30
C SER A 87 3.46 -18.81 -2.84
N VAL A 88 4.32 -19.42 -2.03
CA VAL A 88 5.67 -19.80 -2.46
C VAL A 88 5.63 -20.68 -3.71
N ALA A 89 4.69 -21.65 -3.77
CA ALA A 89 4.52 -22.52 -4.93
C ALA A 89 4.12 -21.72 -6.19
N GLU A 90 3.27 -20.72 -6.05
CA GLU A 90 2.90 -19.84 -7.17
C GLU A 90 4.06 -18.97 -7.62
N ILE A 91 4.89 -18.48 -6.70
CA ILE A 91 6.12 -17.75 -7.02
C ILE A 91 7.06 -18.62 -7.85
N ASP A 92 7.26 -19.88 -7.45
CA ASP A 92 8.12 -20.82 -8.16
C ASP A 92 7.62 -21.14 -9.56
N THR A 93 6.30 -21.18 -9.75
CA THR A 93 5.69 -21.47 -11.06
C THR A 93 5.63 -20.24 -11.97
N LEU A 94 5.28 -19.07 -11.43
CA LEU A 94 4.97 -17.86 -12.20
C LEU A 94 6.12 -16.87 -12.29
N ASN A 95 7.15 -17.00 -11.48
CA ASN A 95 8.17 -16.03 -11.07
C ASN A 95 7.60 -14.91 -10.18
N ILE A 96 8.51 -14.14 -9.58
CA ILE A 96 8.13 -13.12 -8.59
C ILE A 96 7.29 -11.98 -9.18
N TYR A 97 7.58 -11.59 -10.41
CA TYR A 97 6.84 -10.49 -11.05
C TYR A 97 5.36 -10.84 -11.26
N HIS A 98 5.09 -12.00 -11.85
CA HIS A 98 3.71 -12.45 -12.09
C HIS A 98 3.00 -12.84 -10.79
N ALA A 99 3.71 -13.40 -9.83
CA ALA A 99 3.15 -13.69 -8.51
C ALA A 99 2.72 -12.41 -7.78
N ASN A 100 3.49 -11.34 -7.91
CA ASN A 100 3.16 -10.04 -7.37
C ASN A 100 1.86 -9.49 -7.98
N LEU A 101 1.72 -9.55 -9.30
CA LEU A 101 0.48 -9.14 -9.97
C LEU A 101 -0.71 -9.98 -9.54
N LEU A 102 -0.53 -11.29 -9.34
CA LEU A 102 -1.57 -12.18 -8.85
C LEU A 102 -2.02 -11.81 -7.43
N ALA A 103 -1.07 -11.52 -6.54
CA ALA A 103 -1.39 -11.07 -5.18
C ALA A 103 -2.19 -9.76 -5.21
N MET A 104 -1.81 -8.82 -6.03
CA MET A 104 -2.53 -7.55 -6.21
C MET A 104 -3.94 -7.77 -6.74
N GLN A 105 -4.11 -8.68 -7.70
CA GLN A 105 -5.43 -9.01 -8.25
C GLN A 105 -6.35 -9.64 -7.21
N ARG A 106 -5.79 -10.43 -6.30
CA ARG A 106 -6.54 -11.07 -5.20
C ARG A 106 -6.88 -10.11 -4.07
N ALA A 107 -6.13 -9.01 -3.96
CA ALA A 107 -6.41 -7.98 -2.98
C ALA A 107 -7.62 -7.12 -3.41
#